data_c269c951685203f9fb7828df615d2880
#
_entry.id   c269c951685203f9fb7828df615d2880
#
_cell.length_a   1.000
_cell.length_b   1.000
_cell.length_c   1.000
_cell.angle_alpha   90.00
_cell.angle_beta   90.00
_cell.angle_gamma   90.00
#
_symmetry.space_group_name_H-M   'P 1'
#
loop_
_entity.id
_entity.type
_entity.pdbx_description
1 polymer ?
#
loop_
_entity_poly.entity_id
_entity_poly.type
_entity_poly.pdbx_seq_one_letter_code
_entity_poly.pdbx_strand_id
1 'polypeptide(L)'
;MNQGHIQLSSPAYELGENETDHSDLPGLLEQAERLGMPPRAELWGWGKVHRTELPLEELAARCGRAVLAGSGTDPADVDALVLCCTGFPGDAETHGGFVQAVLAGLGTNNHDVVGVTLNRCTNLLAGLVVARSLVAGGSHRRVLVLTVDRVTDEARRMTGFALFSDGAAGCLVTDGAGEYTLVDTATAHDTSRMDWSEEISSELSRRVNDTLLTPRGMKPSDIDGVLHTNVFKPVVTMKELQAGFKPAQLSLDNIERVGHCFAADPLINLVDRNREGRVRHGRHYLLAASVPGSRVGVLLQRTPAESGH
;
A
#
# COMPACT_ATOMS: atom_id res chain seq x y z
N MET A 1 11.84 -6.19 -28.95
CA MET A 1 12.12 -6.49 -27.54
C MET A 1 10.88 -7.19 -27.00
N ASN A 2 11.02 -8.45 -26.57
CA ASN A 2 9.93 -9.18 -25.96
C ASN A 2 9.63 -8.48 -24.62
N GLN A 3 8.53 -7.74 -24.51
CA GLN A 3 8.10 -7.17 -23.24
C GLN A 3 7.65 -8.34 -22.35
N GLY A 4 8.58 -8.92 -21.61
CA GLY A 4 8.27 -9.88 -20.56
C GLY A 4 7.22 -9.26 -19.64
N HIS A 5 6.23 -10.05 -19.24
CA HIS A 5 5.23 -9.57 -18.30
C HIS A 5 5.90 -9.28 -16.95
N ILE A 6 5.85 -8.03 -16.50
CA ILE A 6 6.36 -7.67 -15.17
C ILE A 6 5.41 -8.27 -14.14
N GLN A 7 5.99 -8.96 -13.17
CA GLN A 7 5.25 -9.67 -12.14
C GLN A 7 5.44 -9.00 -10.77
N LEU A 8 4.42 -9.11 -9.95
CA LEU A 8 4.48 -8.85 -8.53
C LEU A 8 4.41 -10.20 -7.82
N SER A 9 5.36 -10.46 -6.93
CA SER A 9 5.50 -11.72 -6.22
C SER A 9 5.54 -11.51 -4.70
N SER A 10 4.98 -12.46 -3.99
CA SER A 10 5.06 -12.63 -2.54
C SER A 10 4.75 -11.36 -1.74
N PRO A 11 3.60 -10.71 -1.98
CA PRO A 11 3.22 -9.59 -1.14
C PRO A 11 3.09 -10.05 0.31
N ALA A 12 3.71 -9.26 1.22
CA ALA A 12 3.69 -9.52 2.66
C ALA A 12 3.53 -8.22 3.43
N TYR A 13 3.15 -8.34 4.69
CA TYR A 13 3.10 -7.21 5.61
C TYR A 13 3.48 -7.64 7.03
N GLU A 14 3.89 -6.65 7.83
CA GLU A 14 4.16 -6.76 9.27
C GLU A 14 3.47 -5.60 9.96
N LEU A 15 2.62 -5.86 10.93
CA LEU A 15 1.96 -4.84 11.74
C LEU A 15 2.77 -4.56 13.01
N GLY A 16 2.55 -3.39 13.61
CA GLY A 16 3.05 -3.13 14.95
C GLY A 16 2.60 -4.22 15.91
N GLU A 17 3.50 -4.66 16.78
CA GLU A 17 3.34 -5.83 17.65
C GLU A 17 2.32 -5.64 18.78
N ASN A 18 1.96 -4.40 19.11
CA ASN A 18 1.03 -4.06 20.18
C ASN A 18 -0.34 -3.68 19.61
N GLU A 19 -1.27 -4.64 19.60
CA GLU A 19 -2.66 -4.40 19.21
C GLU A 19 -3.43 -3.72 20.33
N THR A 20 -4.17 -2.65 20.01
CA THR A 20 -5.00 -1.90 20.97
C THR A 20 -6.37 -1.66 20.33
N ASP A 21 -7.45 -1.89 21.08
CA ASP A 21 -8.79 -1.53 20.62
C ASP A 21 -8.99 -0.01 20.66
N HIS A 22 -9.81 0.51 19.74
CA HIS A 22 -10.10 1.95 19.69
C HIS A 22 -10.67 2.50 20.99
N SER A 23 -11.44 1.69 21.74
CA SER A 23 -12.02 2.08 23.03
C SER A 23 -10.98 2.34 24.12
N ASP A 24 -9.79 1.76 23.98
CA ASP A 24 -8.68 1.92 24.91
C ASP A 24 -7.70 3.02 24.48
N LEU A 25 -7.99 3.74 23.38
CA LEU A 25 -7.16 4.84 22.92
C LEU A 25 -7.44 6.11 23.74
N PRO A 26 -6.45 6.64 24.45
CA PRO A 26 -6.63 7.86 25.23
C PRO A 26 -7.06 9.03 24.34
N GLY A 27 -8.10 9.76 24.78
CA GLY A 27 -8.55 10.98 24.11
C GLY A 27 -9.24 10.80 22.75
N LEU A 28 -9.58 9.55 22.34
CA LEU A 28 -10.23 9.30 21.05
C LEU A 28 -11.59 10.00 20.94
N LEU A 29 -12.42 9.92 21.96
CA LEU A 29 -13.76 10.53 21.96
C LEU A 29 -13.69 12.07 21.94
N GLU A 30 -12.78 12.66 22.71
CA GLU A 30 -12.53 14.10 22.70
C GLU A 30 -12.00 14.57 21.33
N GLN A 31 -11.18 13.77 20.68
CA GLN A 31 -10.70 14.06 19.33
C GLN A 31 -11.84 13.94 18.31
N ALA A 32 -12.70 12.93 18.42
CA ALA A 32 -13.87 12.78 17.57
C ALA A 32 -14.81 14.01 17.70
N GLU A 33 -15.06 14.46 18.93
CA GLU A 33 -15.87 15.67 19.17
C GLU A 33 -15.23 16.92 18.53
N ARG A 34 -13.93 17.11 18.69
CA ARG A 34 -13.19 18.23 18.04
C ARG A 34 -13.29 18.20 16.52
N LEU A 35 -13.35 17.02 15.94
CA LEU A 35 -13.50 16.80 14.50
C LEU A 35 -14.96 16.85 14.03
N GLY A 36 -15.92 17.07 14.94
CA GLY A 36 -17.35 17.05 14.62
C GLY A 36 -17.88 15.66 14.22
N MET A 37 -17.19 14.60 14.63
CA MET A 37 -17.52 13.22 14.28
C MET A 37 -18.41 12.61 15.37
N PRO A 38 -19.62 12.10 15.03
CA PRO A 38 -20.43 11.38 16.01
C PRO A 38 -19.66 10.13 16.52
N PRO A 39 -19.73 9.81 17.85
CA PRO A 39 -19.00 8.69 18.45
C PRO A 39 -19.68 7.35 18.13
N ARG A 40 -19.64 6.96 16.86
CA ARG A 40 -20.27 5.74 16.33
C ARG A 40 -19.22 4.92 15.59
N ALA A 41 -18.56 4.00 16.32
CA ALA A 41 -17.46 3.19 15.81
C ALA A 41 -17.83 2.43 14.54
N GLU A 42 -19.01 1.81 14.48
CA GLU A 42 -19.48 1.04 13.32
C GLU A 42 -19.63 1.92 12.05
N LEU A 43 -20.06 3.17 12.23
CA LEU A 43 -20.20 4.10 11.11
C LEU A 43 -18.85 4.39 10.44
N TRP A 44 -17.84 4.64 11.26
CA TRP A 44 -16.51 5.03 10.81
C TRP A 44 -15.63 3.81 10.49
N GLY A 45 -15.92 2.66 11.09
CA GLY A 45 -15.06 1.49 11.09
C GLY A 45 -13.92 1.62 12.11
N TRP A 46 -14.16 2.27 13.26
CA TRP A 46 -13.20 2.26 14.34
C TRP A 46 -13.09 0.86 14.92
N GLY A 47 -11.87 0.40 15.05
CA GLY A 47 -11.57 -0.91 15.57
C GLY A 47 -10.17 -0.93 16.15
N LYS A 48 -9.36 -1.86 15.69
CA LYS A 48 -8.02 -2.07 16.21
C LYS A 48 -7.00 -1.14 15.56
N VAL A 49 -6.00 -0.77 16.35
CA VAL A 49 -4.77 -0.13 15.90
C VAL A 49 -3.58 -0.96 16.36
N HIS A 50 -2.52 -0.90 15.59
CA HIS A 50 -1.26 -1.57 15.87
C HIS A 50 -0.18 -0.54 16.11
N ARG A 51 0.61 -0.72 17.17
CA ARG A 51 1.72 0.15 17.57
C ARG A 51 3.00 -0.64 17.59
N THR A 52 4.09 -0.03 17.17
CA THR A 52 5.42 -0.66 17.24
C THR A 52 6.35 0.12 18.16
N GLU A 53 7.07 -0.62 18.99
CA GLU A 53 8.22 -0.13 19.75
C GLU A 53 9.54 -0.51 19.05
N LEU A 54 9.47 -1.36 18.02
CA LEU A 54 10.63 -1.74 17.25
C LEU A 54 11.21 -0.52 16.50
N PRO A 55 12.53 -0.48 16.28
CA PRO A 55 13.10 0.41 15.28
C PRO A 55 12.44 0.18 13.91
N LEU A 56 12.18 1.27 13.16
CA LEU A 56 11.49 1.16 11.86
C LEU A 56 12.28 0.30 10.87
N GLU A 57 13.62 0.35 10.92
CA GLU A 57 14.50 -0.50 10.13
C GLU A 57 14.29 -1.99 10.40
N GLU A 58 14.05 -2.38 11.66
CA GLU A 58 13.75 -3.78 12.00
C GLU A 58 12.37 -4.20 11.49
N LEU A 59 11.35 -3.34 11.63
CA LEU A 59 10.00 -3.61 11.11
C LEU A 59 10.03 -3.78 9.58
N ALA A 60 10.76 -2.89 8.87
CA ALA A 60 10.95 -2.99 7.43
C ALA A 60 11.70 -4.26 7.04
N ALA A 61 12.76 -4.60 7.76
CA ALA A 61 13.56 -5.79 7.48
C ALA A 61 12.77 -7.09 7.72
N ARG A 62 11.93 -7.17 8.77
CA ARG A 62 11.04 -8.32 9.00
C ARG A 62 10.10 -8.53 7.82
N CYS A 63 9.43 -7.47 7.39
CA CYS A 63 8.56 -7.51 6.22
C CYS A 63 9.32 -7.95 4.96
N GLY A 64 10.49 -7.36 4.70
CA GLY A 64 11.32 -7.70 3.54
C GLY A 64 11.79 -9.16 3.56
N ARG A 65 12.22 -9.69 4.71
CA ARG A 65 12.54 -11.12 4.85
C ARG A 65 11.36 -12.03 4.55
N ALA A 66 10.14 -11.63 4.97
CA ALA A 66 8.94 -12.40 4.66
C ALA A 66 8.64 -12.42 3.14
N VAL A 67 8.83 -11.28 2.45
CA VAL A 67 8.73 -11.21 0.98
C VAL A 67 9.74 -12.14 0.30
N LEU A 68 11.02 -12.05 0.71
CA LEU A 68 12.09 -12.84 0.11
C LEU A 68 11.91 -14.34 0.36
N ALA A 69 11.55 -14.71 1.59
CA ALA A 69 11.25 -16.11 1.93
C ALA A 69 10.06 -16.65 1.13
N GLY A 70 8.98 -15.85 0.98
CA GLY A 70 7.79 -16.24 0.21
C GLY A 70 8.07 -16.42 -1.27
N SER A 71 8.97 -15.63 -1.85
CA SER A 71 9.37 -15.73 -3.26
C SER A 71 10.48 -16.75 -3.51
N GLY A 72 11.11 -17.28 -2.46
CA GLY A 72 12.31 -18.14 -2.58
C GLY A 72 13.51 -17.38 -3.16
N THR A 73 13.54 -16.04 -3.02
CA THR A 73 14.62 -15.21 -3.56
C THR A 73 15.72 -15.04 -2.51
N ASP A 74 16.96 -15.35 -2.90
CA ASP A 74 18.12 -15.04 -2.05
C ASP A 74 18.27 -13.51 -1.94
N PRO A 75 18.51 -12.94 -0.76
CA PRO A 75 18.80 -11.52 -0.62
C PRO A 75 19.88 -11.01 -1.58
N ALA A 76 20.89 -11.80 -1.88
CA ALA A 76 21.96 -11.44 -2.83
C ALA A 76 21.50 -11.34 -4.29
N ASP A 77 20.36 -11.93 -4.62
CA ASP A 77 19.78 -11.89 -5.97
C ASP A 77 18.85 -10.69 -6.22
N VAL A 78 18.63 -9.86 -5.21
CA VAL A 78 17.88 -8.61 -5.35
C VAL A 78 18.78 -7.55 -5.96
N ASP A 79 18.33 -6.88 -7.00
CA ASP A 79 19.13 -5.87 -7.70
C ASP A 79 18.96 -4.47 -7.08
N ALA A 80 17.75 -4.16 -6.60
CA ALA A 80 17.44 -2.86 -6.02
C ALA A 80 16.38 -2.95 -4.91
N LEU A 81 16.48 -2.02 -3.97
CA LEU A 81 15.48 -1.74 -2.95
C LEU A 81 14.80 -0.40 -3.24
N VAL A 82 13.48 -0.42 -3.44
CA VAL A 82 12.65 0.80 -3.41
C VAL A 82 12.04 0.89 -2.02
N LEU A 83 12.55 1.82 -1.22
CA LEU A 83 12.15 2.02 0.18
C LEU A 83 11.25 3.24 0.30
N CYS A 84 10.03 3.02 0.76
CA CYS A 84 8.97 4.03 0.88
C CYS A 84 8.72 4.35 2.36
N CYS A 85 8.57 5.62 2.69
CA CYS A 85 8.22 6.06 4.03
C CYS A 85 7.58 7.45 3.95
N THR A 86 6.60 7.76 4.79
CA THR A 86 6.00 9.11 4.84
C THR A 86 7.00 10.14 5.38
N GLY A 87 7.89 9.70 6.27
CA GLY A 87 9.00 10.50 6.77
C GLY A 87 10.15 9.58 7.17
N PHE A 88 11.24 9.58 6.40
CA PHE A 88 12.43 8.79 6.77
C PHE A 88 12.98 9.24 8.12
N PRO A 89 13.36 8.29 8.99
CA PRO A 89 14.01 8.60 10.26
C PRO A 89 15.30 9.39 10.07
N GLY A 90 15.54 10.34 10.98
CA GLY A 90 16.74 11.16 10.95
C GLY A 90 16.62 12.39 10.03
N ASP A 91 17.76 12.90 9.63
CA ASP A 91 17.95 14.04 8.72
C ASP A 91 18.85 13.63 7.54
N ALA A 92 19.22 14.59 6.70
CA ALA A 92 20.04 14.34 5.52
C ALA A 92 21.42 13.67 5.84
N GLU A 93 21.94 13.88 7.05
CA GLU A 93 23.21 13.31 7.48
C GLU A 93 23.06 11.88 8.04
N THR A 94 21.88 11.52 8.53
CA THR A 94 21.62 10.28 9.28
C THR A 94 20.77 9.26 8.51
N HIS A 95 20.08 9.63 7.42
CA HIS A 95 19.30 8.71 6.58
C HIS A 95 20.11 7.49 6.11
N GLY A 96 21.41 7.66 5.85
CA GLY A 96 22.30 6.56 5.46
C GLY A 96 22.36 5.43 6.49
N GLY A 97 22.32 5.76 7.78
CA GLY A 97 22.30 4.78 8.87
C GLY A 97 21.02 3.95 8.87
N PHE A 98 19.87 4.59 8.64
CA PHE A 98 18.60 3.88 8.51
C PHE A 98 18.60 2.91 7.31
N VAL A 99 19.03 3.37 6.14
CA VAL A 99 19.13 2.52 4.94
C VAL A 99 20.09 1.34 5.18
N GLN A 100 21.26 1.61 5.76
CA GLN A 100 22.25 0.58 6.10
C GLN A 100 21.67 -0.48 7.06
N ALA A 101 20.91 -0.06 8.07
CA ALA A 101 20.29 -0.96 9.03
C ALA A 101 19.19 -1.83 8.36
N VAL A 102 18.39 -1.27 7.47
CA VAL A 102 17.41 -2.04 6.67
C VAL A 102 18.11 -3.09 5.81
N LEU A 103 19.16 -2.71 5.05
CA LEU A 103 19.91 -3.64 4.20
C LEU A 103 20.57 -4.74 5.01
N ALA A 104 21.22 -4.39 6.12
CA ALA A 104 21.83 -5.38 7.04
C ALA A 104 20.77 -6.35 7.59
N GLY A 105 19.61 -5.83 7.98
CA GLY A 105 18.48 -6.63 8.45
C GLY A 105 17.88 -7.55 7.38
N LEU A 106 18.02 -7.21 6.10
CA LEU A 106 17.66 -8.05 4.95
C LEU A 106 18.72 -9.12 4.64
N GLY A 107 19.93 -8.99 5.21
CA GLY A 107 21.05 -9.89 4.92
C GLY A 107 21.83 -9.52 3.66
N THR A 108 21.80 -8.25 3.27
CA THR A 108 22.51 -7.75 2.09
C THR A 108 23.14 -6.38 2.34
N ASN A 109 24.10 -6.00 1.49
CA ASN A 109 24.76 -4.70 1.56
C ASN A 109 25.14 -4.12 0.18
N ASN A 110 24.62 -4.71 -0.89
CA ASN A 110 25.04 -4.38 -2.26
C ASN A 110 23.84 -4.24 -3.20
N HIS A 111 22.92 -3.30 -2.88
CA HIS A 111 21.78 -2.99 -3.72
C HIS A 111 21.75 -1.51 -4.08
N ASP A 112 21.21 -1.22 -5.25
CA ASP A 112 20.75 0.14 -5.55
C ASP A 112 19.55 0.47 -4.65
N VAL A 113 19.54 1.67 -4.05
CA VAL A 113 18.45 2.11 -3.18
C VAL A 113 17.77 3.35 -3.71
N VAL A 114 16.45 3.29 -3.85
CA VAL A 114 15.60 4.43 -4.23
C VAL A 114 14.65 4.74 -3.09
N GLY A 115 14.76 5.95 -2.52
CA GLY A 115 13.83 6.44 -1.48
C GLY A 115 12.60 7.11 -2.09
N VAL A 116 11.40 6.78 -1.59
CA VAL A 116 10.13 7.41 -1.99
C VAL A 116 9.42 7.96 -0.76
N THR A 117 9.20 9.29 -0.70
CA THR A 117 8.65 9.94 0.50
C THR A 117 7.58 11.00 0.24
N LEU A 118 7.66 11.78 -0.82
CA LEU A 118 6.80 12.96 -1.02
C LEU A 118 5.34 12.64 -1.38
N ASN A 119 5.01 11.39 -1.61
CA ASN A 119 3.67 10.97 -2.03
C ASN A 119 2.77 10.55 -0.86
N ARG A 120 3.22 10.70 0.38
CA ARG A 120 2.42 10.40 1.59
C ARG A 120 1.87 8.96 1.58
N CYS A 121 0.59 8.74 1.89
CA CYS A 121 -0.04 7.40 1.90
C CYS A 121 -0.12 6.74 0.50
N THR A 122 0.36 7.38 -0.58
CA THR A 122 0.50 6.77 -1.89
C THR A 122 1.94 6.33 -2.21
N ASN A 123 2.88 6.48 -1.27
CA ASN A 123 4.31 6.18 -1.47
C ASN A 123 4.57 4.76 -1.99
N LEU A 124 3.90 3.74 -1.42
CA LEU A 124 4.09 2.35 -1.86
C LEU A 124 3.72 2.18 -3.34
N LEU A 125 2.57 2.71 -3.77
CA LEU A 125 2.14 2.59 -5.16
C LEU A 125 3.02 3.41 -6.09
N ALA A 126 3.51 4.56 -5.65
CA ALA A 126 4.54 5.32 -6.38
C ALA A 126 5.85 4.51 -6.47
N GLY A 127 6.24 3.81 -5.41
CA GLY A 127 7.37 2.87 -5.41
C GLY A 127 7.18 1.72 -6.41
N LEU A 128 5.97 1.18 -6.54
CA LEU A 128 5.64 0.18 -7.56
C LEU A 128 5.77 0.73 -9.00
N VAL A 129 5.41 2.00 -9.23
CA VAL A 129 5.64 2.68 -10.52
C VAL A 129 7.14 2.75 -10.82
N VAL A 130 7.95 3.12 -9.83
CA VAL A 130 9.43 3.15 -9.97
C VAL A 130 9.97 1.75 -10.26
N ALA A 131 9.63 0.76 -9.44
CA ALA A 131 10.11 -0.61 -9.60
C ALA A 131 9.73 -1.20 -10.97
N ARG A 132 8.47 -0.99 -11.41
CA ARG A 132 8.02 -1.37 -12.75
C ARG A 132 8.89 -0.74 -13.84
N SER A 133 9.25 0.53 -13.69
CA SER A 133 10.07 1.24 -14.68
C SER A 133 11.50 0.72 -14.72
N LEU A 134 12.10 0.38 -13.57
CA LEU A 134 13.43 -0.21 -13.48
C LEU A 134 13.48 -1.58 -14.18
N VAL A 135 12.48 -2.43 -13.92
CA VAL A 135 12.38 -3.76 -14.55
C VAL A 135 12.06 -3.63 -16.05
N ALA A 136 11.10 -2.78 -16.43
CA ALA A 136 10.74 -2.56 -17.84
C ALA A 136 11.89 -2.00 -18.67
N GLY A 137 12.73 -1.16 -18.05
CA GLY A 137 13.93 -0.60 -18.67
C GLY A 137 15.08 -1.61 -18.82
N GLY A 138 14.98 -2.77 -18.22
CA GLY A 138 16.00 -3.84 -18.26
C GLY A 138 17.24 -3.54 -17.43
N SER A 139 17.23 -2.48 -16.62
CA SER A 139 18.34 -2.15 -15.72
C SER A 139 18.39 -3.06 -14.49
N HIS A 140 17.23 -3.56 -14.06
CA HIS A 140 17.05 -4.44 -12.91
C HIS A 140 16.07 -5.57 -13.24
N ARG A 141 16.23 -6.71 -12.61
CA ARG A 141 15.36 -7.89 -12.81
C ARG A 141 14.51 -8.23 -11.58
N ARG A 142 15.02 -7.91 -10.39
CA ARG A 142 14.37 -8.17 -9.10
C ARG A 142 14.49 -6.94 -8.22
N VAL A 143 13.37 -6.25 -8.04
CA VAL A 143 13.27 -5.03 -7.23
C VAL A 143 12.41 -5.32 -6.02
N LEU A 144 13.00 -5.27 -4.83
CA LEU A 144 12.25 -5.34 -3.58
C LEU A 144 11.61 -3.97 -3.30
N VAL A 145 10.31 -3.92 -3.15
CA VAL A 145 9.57 -2.71 -2.78
C VAL A 145 9.06 -2.86 -1.36
N LEU A 146 9.46 -1.95 -0.48
CA LEU A 146 9.03 -1.93 0.93
C LEU A 146 8.46 -0.56 1.28
N THR A 147 7.43 -0.54 2.11
CA THR A 147 7.00 0.66 2.83
C THR A 147 6.99 0.37 4.32
N VAL A 148 7.37 1.36 5.13
CA VAL A 148 7.31 1.28 6.59
C VAL A 148 6.98 2.65 7.16
N ASP A 149 6.01 2.70 8.05
CA ASP A 149 5.58 3.93 8.72
C ASP A 149 5.12 3.66 10.15
N ARG A 150 5.24 4.66 11.00
CA ARG A 150 4.61 4.69 12.33
C ARG A 150 4.10 6.08 12.68
N VAL A 151 3.15 6.13 13.59
CA VAL A 151 2.70 7.36 14.21
C VAL A 151 3.78 7.82 15.20
N THR A 152 4.31 9.02 15.01
CA THR A 152 5.35 9.61 15.86
C THR A 152 4.76 10.50 16.98
N ASP A 153 3.50 10.91 16.84
CA ASP A 153 2.76 11.71 17.81
C ASP A 153 1.38 11.07 18.02
N GLU A 154 1.16 10.48 19.18
CA GLU A 154 -0.09 9.79 19.51
C GLU A 154 -1.33 10.70 19.40
N ALA A 155 -1.19 12.01 19.56
CA ALA A 155 -2.28 12.96 19.35
C ALA A 155 -2.76 12.99 17.87
N ARG A 156 -1.95 12.48 16.96
CA ARG A 156 -2.25 12.38 15.53
C ARG A 156 -2.67 10.98 15.10
N ARG A 157 -2.80 10.03 16.02
CA ARG A 157 -3.26 8.66 15.69
C ARG A 157 -4.66 8.66 15.11
N MET A 158 -5.50 9.60 15.49
CA MET A 158 -6.81 9.84 14.89
C MET A 158 -6.86 11.18 14.16
N THR A 159 -7.31 11.15 12.91
CA THR A 159 -7.60 12.32 12.08
C THR A 159 -9.05 12.32 11.63
N GLY A 160 -9.49 13.34 10.86
CA GLY A 160 -10.86 13.40 10.31
C GLY A 160 -11.17 12.34 9.23
N PHE A 161 -10.19 11.55 8.82
CA PHE A 161 -10.36 10.58 7.75
C PHE A 161 -9.88 9.16 8.10
N ALA A 162 -9.05 8.98 9.15
CA ALA A 162 -8.49 7.68 9.49
C ALA A 162 -8.11 7.55 10.98
N LEU A 163 -8.06 6.30 11.42
CA LEU A 163 -7.43 5.86 12.65
C LEU A 163 -6.15 5.10 12.26
N PHE A 164 -4.98 5.64 12.62
CA PHE A 164 -3.70 5.17 12.12
C PHE A 164 -3.13 3.99 12.91
N SER A 165 -2.47 3.10 12.19
CA SER A 165 -1.65 2.01 12.72
C SER A 165 -0.22 2.10 12.18
N ASP A 166 0.71 1.51 12.94
CA ASP A 166 2.09 1.35 12.54
C ASP A 166 2.25 0.02 11.78
N GLY A 167 3.06 0.00 10.74
CA GLY A 167 3.26 -1.22 9.98
C GLY A 167 4.18 -1.06 8.78
N ALA A 168 4.51 -2.20 8.19
CA ALA A 168 5.27 -2.32 6.96
C ALA A 168 4.55 -3.24 5.98
N ALA A 169 4.72 -3.01 4.69
CA ALA A 169 4.30 -3.93 3.64
C ALA A 169 5.29 -3.91 2.49
N GLY A 170 5.35 -5.00 1.73
CA GLY A 170 6.24 -5.08 0.60
C GLY A 170 5.90 -6.22 -0.35
N CYS A 171 6.61 -6.22 -1.47
CA CYS A 171 6.54 -7.26 -2.48
C CYS A 171 7.79 -7.23 -3.36
N LEU A 172 8.02 -8.29 -4.11
CA LEU A 172 9.05 -8.34 -5.14
C LEU A 172 8.43 -8.00 -6.50
N VAL A 173 9.06 -7.07 -7.25
CA VAL A 173 8.72 -6.79 -8.65
C VAL A 173 9.81 -7.39 -9.53
N THR A 174 9.43 -8.22 -10.52
CA THR A 174 10.37 -9.01 -11.29
C THR A 174 9.93 -9.20 -12.75
N ASP A 175 10.89 -9.52 -13.63
CA ASP A 175 10.66 -10.03 -14.98
C ASP A 175 10.49 -11.56 -15.03
N GLY A 176 10.63 -12.23 -13.87
CA GLY A 176 10.47 -13.68 -13.69
C GLY A 176 9.03 -14.10 -13.39
N ALA A 177 8.88 -15.26 -12.74
CA ALA A 177 7.58 -15.75 -12.30
C ALA A 177 7.04 -14.95 -11.10
N GLY A 178 5.72 -14.83 -10.99
CA GLY A 178 5.05 -14.17 -9.88
C GLY A 178 3.56 -14.50 -9.81
N GLU A 179 2.95 -14.18 -8.70
CA GLU A 179 1.53 -14.46 -8.46
C GLU A 179 0.59 -13.49 -9.18
N TYR A 180 1.09 -12.29 -9.52
CA TYR A 180 0.29 -11.27 -10.16
C TYR A 180 1.07 -10.61 -11.31
N THR A 181 0.46 -10.54 -12.48
CA THR A 181 0.96 -9.67 -13.54
C THR A 181 0.65 -8.22 -13.17
N LEU A 182 1.69 -7.37 -13.12
CA LEU A 182 1.54 -5.94 -12.99
C LEU A 182 1.18 -5.38 -14.38
N VAL A 183 -0.13 -5.28 -14.65
CA VAL A 183 -0.67 -4.95 -15.97
C VAL A 183 -0.31 -3.53 -16.35
N ASP A 184 -0.61 -2.56 -15.46
CA ASP A 184 -0.30 -1.16 -15.69
C ASP A 184 -0.38 -0.32 -14.42
N THR A 185 0.11 0.93 -14.51
CA THR A 185 0.07 1.91 -13.44
C THR A 185 -0.43 3.26 -13.97
N ALA A 186 -1.18 4.00 -13.15
CA ALA A 186 -1.62 5.34 -13.49
C ALA A 186 -1.60 6.26 -12.28
N THR A 187 -1.33 7.53 -12.53
CA THR A 187 -1.38 8.60 -11.54
C THR A 187 -2.24 9.75 -12.04
N ALA A 188 -2.96 10.39 -11.12
CA ALA A 188 -3.66 11.63 -11.40
C ALA A 188 -3.40 12.62 -10.27
N HIS A 189 -3.12 13.87 -10.64
CA HIS A 189 -2.83 14.93 -9.69
C HIS A 189 -3.70 16.17 -9.96
N ASP A 190 -4.02 16.85 -8.86
CA ASP A 190 -4.52 18.22 -8.83
C ASP A 190 -3.68 18.98 -7.80
N THR A 191 -2.66 19.67 -8.27
CA THR A 191 -1.69 20.37 -7.40
C THR A 191 -2.30 21.53 -6.63
N SER A 192 -3.46 22.05 -7.06
CA SER A 192 -4.20 23.09 -6.35
C SER A 192 -4.88 22.58 -5.07
N ARG A 193 -4.96 21.25 -4.90
CA ARG A 193 -5.66 20.57 -3.79
C ARG A 193 -4.74 19.68 -2.96
N MET A 194 -3.46 19.97 -2.91
CA MET A 194 -2.50 19.16 -2.13
C MET A 194 -2.49 19.49 -0.63
N ASP A 195 -3.31 20.42 -0.19
CA ASP A 195 -3.52 20.70 1.23
C ASP A 195 -4.26 19.52 1.91
N TRP A 196 -3.81 19.16 3.14
CA TRP A 196 -4.44 18.11 3.94
C TRP A 196 -5.86 18.45 4.41
N SER A 197 -6.28 19.71 4.32
CA SER A 197 -7.64 20.14 4.65
C SER A 197 -8.66 19.81 3.56
N GLU A 198 -8.21 19.48 2.34
CA GLU A 198 -9.07 19.22 1.21
C GLU A 198 -9.59 17.79 1.18
N GLU A 199 -10.81 17.62 0.67
CA GLU A 199 -11.46 16.32 0.53
C GLU A 199 -10.79 15.47 -0.56
N ILE A 200 -10.77 14.15 -0.35
CA ILE A 200 -10.23 13.18 -1.32
C ILE A 200 -11.16 13.07 -2.52
N SER A 201 -10.70 13.48 -3.70
CA SER A 201 -11.50 13.61 -4.92
C SER A 201 -11.83 12.27 -5.60
N SER A 202 -13.14 12.03 -5.86
CA SER A 202 -13.60 10.94 -6.72
C SER A 202 -13.27 11.17 -8.20
N GLU A 203 -13.04 12.42 -8.60
CA GLU A 203 -12.63 12.75 -9.96
C GLU A 203 -11.25 12.20 -10.30
N LEU A 204 -10.27 12.37 -9.39
CA LEU A 204 -8.94 11.77 -9.57
C LEU A 204 -9.03 10.24 -9.64
N SER A 205 -9.94 9.63 -8.86
CA SER A 205 -10.19 8.18 -8.94
C SER A 205 -10.71 7.79 -10.32
N ARG A 206 -11.70 8.52 -10.88
CA ARG A 206 -12.20 8.27 -12.26
C ARG A 206 -11.10 8.41 -13.30
N ARG A 207 -10.28 9.47 -13.25
CA ARG A 207 -9.17 9.69 -14.19
C ARG A 207 -8.17 8.54 -14.19
N VAL A 208 -7.80 8.03 -13.01
CA VAL A 208 -6.92 6.86 -12.89
C VAL A 208 -7.59 5.62 -13.46
N ASN A 209 -8.87 5.38 -13.12
CA ASN A 209 -9.63 4.24 -13.64
C ASN A 209 -9.72 4.29 -15.17
N ASP A 210 -10.06 5.44 -15.75
CA ASP A 210 -10.15 5.60 -17.19
C ASP A 210 -8.81 5.35 -17.88
N THR A 211 -7.71 5.85 -17.31
CA THR A 211 -6.36 5.61 -17.85
C THR A 211 -5.99 4.12 -17.84
N LEU A 212 -6.35 3.39 -16.78
CA LEU A 212 -6.01 1.97 -16.64
C LEU A 212 -6.95 1.06 -17.43
N LEU A 213 -8.24 1.36 -17.46
CA LEU A 213 -9.26 0.42 -17.92
C LEU A 213 -9.67 0.64 -19.38
N THR A 214 -9.87 1.91 -19.79
CA THR A 214 -10.40 2.23 -21.14
C THR A 214 -9.54 1.67 -22.29
N PRO A 215 -8.19 1.78 -22.26
CA PRO A 215 -7.36 1.23 -23.34
C PRO A 215 -7.47 -0.29 -23.48
N ARG A 216 -8.02 -0.96 -22.47
CA ARG A 216 -8.18 -2.43 -22.40
C ARG A 216 -9.63 -2.87 -22.66
N GLY A 217 -10.51 -1.93 -22.97
CA GLY A 217 -11.93 -2.19 -23.13
C GLY A 217 -12.63 -2.62 -21.82
N MET A 218 -12.00 -2.38 -20.67
CA MET A 218 -12.50 -2.73 -19.35
C MET A 218 -13.32 -1.59 -18.73
N LYS A 219 -14.18 -1.98 -17.80
CA LYS A 219 -15.01 -1.07 -16.97
C LYS A 219 -14.72 -1.33 -15.49
N PRO A 220 -15.05 -0.41 -14.57
CA PRO A 220 -14.94 -0.65 -13.13
C PRO A 220 -15.60 -1.96 -12.67
N SER A 221 -16.71 -2.39 -13.32
CA SER A 221 -17.38 -3.66 -13.03
C SER A 221 -16.55 -4.92 -13.34
N ASP A 222 -15.49 -4.81 -14.13
CA ASP A 222 -14.63 -5.95 -14.51
C ASP A 222 -13.49 -6.15 -13.50
N ILE A 223 -13.37 -5.28 -12.51
CA ILE A 223 -12.44 -5.39 -11.40
C ILE A 223 -13.08 -6.22 -10.28
N ASP A 224 -12.43 -7.31 -9.89
CA ASP A 224 -12.91 -8.22 -8.83
C ASP A 224 -12.75 -7.65 -7.41
N GLY A 225 -11.79 -6.76 -7.21
CA GLY A 225 -11.55 -6.10 -5.93
C GLY A 225 -10.75 -4.82 -6.05
N VAL A 226 -11.18 -3.81 -5.29
CA VAL A 226 -10.47 -2.55 -5.07
C VAL A 226 -9.81 -2.61 -3.70
N LEU A 227 -8.49 -2.59 -3.70
CA LEU A 227 -7.62 -2.71 -2.53
C LEU A 227 -7.08 -1.30 -2.25
N HIS A 228 -7.85 -0.58 -1.45
CA HIS A 228 -7.67 0.86 -1.23
C HIS A 228 -6.98 1.16 0.11
N THR A 229 -6.69 2.45 0.37
CA THR A 229 -6.28 2.92 1.70
C THR A 229 -7.42 2.74 2.71
N ASN A 230 -7.09 2.30 3.94
CA ASN A 230 -8.03 2.01 5.02
C ASN A 230 -8.46 3.30 5.75
N VAL A 231 -8.92 4.29 5.00
CA VAL A 231 -9.59 5.46 5.57
C VAL A 231 -11.00 5.11 6.02
N PHE A 232 -11.66 5.95 6.81
CA PHE A 232 -12.98 5.65 7.36
C PHE A 232 -13.98 5.19 6.31
N LYS A 233 -14.81 4.20 6.66
CA LYS A 233 -15.77 3.55 5.76
C LYS A 233 -16.61 4.51 4.91
N PRO A 234 -17.22 5.59 5.46
CA PRO A 234 -18.00 6.51 4.64
C PRO A 234 -17.16 7.23 3.56
N VAL A 235 -15.92 7.61 3.91
CA VAL A 235 -15.02 8.33 2.99
C VAL A 235 -14.65 7.46 1.79
N VAL A 236 -14.13 6.25 2.06
CA VAL A 236 -13.72 5.36 0.98
C VAL A 236 -14.91 4.87 0.16
N THR A 237 -16.02 4.52 0.83
CA THR A 237 -17.21 4.00 0.16
C THR A 237 -17.78 5.05 -0.79
N MET A 238 -18.02 6.28 -0.32
CA MET A 238 -18.58 7.35 -1.15
C MET A 238 -17.68 7.65 -2.35
N LYS A 239 -16.37 7.79 -2.11
CA LYS A 239 -15.40 8.08 -3.16
C LYS A 239 -15.37 6.99 -4.25
N GLU A 240 -15.26 5.73 -3.86
CA GLU A 240 -15.12 4.63 -4.82
C GLU A 240 -16.42 4.31 -5.54
N LEU A 241 -17.59 4.46 -4.88
CA LEU A 241 -18.90 4.36 -5.56
C LEU A 241 -19.07 5.45 -6.62
N GLN A 242 -18.68 6.70 -6.31
CA GLN A 242 -18.69 7.79 -7.28
C GLN A 242 -17.67 7.58 -8.42
N ALA A 243 -16.62 6.80 -8.19
CA ALA A 243 -15.65 6.40 -9.21
C ALA A 243 -16.09 5.19 -10.05
N GLY A 244 -17.31 4.67 -9.84
CA GLY A 244 -17.93 3.63 -10.67
C GLY A 244 -17.85 2.22 -10.12
N PHE A 245 -17.28 2.01 -8.93
CA PHE A 245 -17.24 0.69 -8.29
C PHE A 245 -18.53 0.38 -7.53
N LYS A 246 -18.72 -0.90 -7.18
CA LYS A 246 -19.84 -1.38 -6.35
C LYS A 246 -19.34 -1.71 -4.94
N PRO A 247 -20.19 -1.66 -3.91
CA PRO A 247 -19.80 -1.98 -2.52
C PRO A 247 -19.10 -3.36 -2.39
N ALA A 248 -19.58 -4.38 -3.09
CA ALA A 248 -19.02 -5.73 -3.07
C ALA A 248 -17.58 -5.85 -3.61
N GLN A 249 -17.09 -4.82 -4.32
CA GLN A 249 -15.72 -4.79 -4.85
C GLN A 249 -14.75 -4.19 -3.82
N LEU A 250 -15.23 -3.49 -2.78
CA LEU A 250 -14.40 -2.78 -1.81
C LEU A 250 -13.91 -3.74 -0.71
N SER A 251 -12.70 -3.52 -0.23
CA SER A 251 -12.10 -4.23 0.89
C SER A 251 -12.23 -3.37 2.16
N LEU A 252 -13.35 -3.51 2.89
CA LEU A 252 -13.66 -2.66 4.05
C LEU A 252 -13.29 -3.29 5.40
N ASP A 253 -13.04 -4.61 5.43
CA ASP A 253 -12.87 -5.38 6.66
C ASP A 253 -11.63 -4.94 7.46
N ASN A 254 -10.55 -4.57 6.75
CA ASN A 254 -9.29 -4.15 7.35
C ASN A 254 -9.34 -2.74 7.96
N ILE A 255 -10.36 -1.94 7.65
CA ILE A 255 -10.54 -0.65 8.31
C ILE A 255 -10.76 -0.84 9.83
N GLU A 256 -11.55 -1.83 10.23
CA GLU A 256 -11.77 -2.17 11.66
C GLU A 256 -10.65 -3.05 12.24
N ARG A 257 -10.13 -3.97 11.43
CA ARG A 257 -9.18 -4.97 11.91
C ARG A 257 -7.76 -4.44 12.05
N VAL A 258 -7.37 -3.52 11.19
CA VAL A 258 -5.97 -3.05 11.07
C VAL A 258 -5.85 -1.54 11.27
N GLY A 259 -6.88 -0.77 10.91
CA GLY A 259 -6.76 0.68 10.77
C GLY A 259 -5.99 1.07 9.49
N HIS A 260 -5.51 2.31 9.47
CA HIS A 260 -4.78 2.89 8.35
C HIS A 260 -3.27 2.82 8.57
N CYS A 261 -2.60 1.86 7.92
CA CYS A 261 -1.15 1.68 7.94
C CYS A 261 -0.47 2.50 6.83
N PHE A 262 -0.81 3.79 6.73
CA PHE A 262 -0.20 4.71 5.76
C PHE A 262 -0.24 4.15 4.33
N ALA A 263 0.92 3.99 3.67
CA ALA A 263 1.01 3.49 2.31
C ALA A 263 0.88 1.96 2.20
N ALA A 264 0.91 1.22 3.30
CA ALA A 264 0.90 -0.25 3.32
C ALA A 264 -0.47 -0.87 3.00
N ASP A 265 -1.56 -0.16 3.25
CA ASP A 265 -2.93 -0.68 3.18
C ASP A 265 -3.28 -1.47 1.91
N PRO A 266 -2.95 -1.02 0.68
CA PRO A 266 -3.34 -1.76 -0.51
C PRO A 266 -2.74 -3.16 -0.57
N LEU A 267 -1.49 -3.36 -0.09
CA LEU A 267 -0.88 -4.68 -0.01
C LEU A 267 -1.42 -5.49 1.16
N ILE A 268 -1.68 -4.88 2.32
CA ILE A 268 -2.35 -5.56 3.45
C ILE A 268 -3.68 -6.13 2.97
N ASN A 269 -4.49 -5.32 2.29
CA ASN A 269 -5.78 -5.74 1.75
C ASN A 269 -5.64 -6.85 0.70
N LEU A 270 -4.59 -6.82 -0.13
CA LEU A 270 -4.32 -7.88 -1.12
C LEU A 270 -3.98 -9.21 -0.44
N VAL A 271 -3.07 -9.17 0.53
CA VAL A 271 -2.61 -10.35 1.26
C VAL A 271 -3.76 -11.02 2.00
N ASP A 272 -4.56 -10.24 2.72
CA ASP A 272 -5.67 -10.79 3.50
C ASP A 272 -6.78 -11.34 2.61
N ARG A 273 -7.15 -10.59 1.56
CA ARG A 273 -8.12 -11.07 0.58
C ARG A 273 -7.66 -12.38 -0.09
N ASN A 274 -6.35 -12.54 -0.31
CA ASN A 274 -5.78 -13.78 -0.83
C ASN A 274 -5.82 -14.92 0.20
N ARG A 275 -5.47 -14.64 1.46
CA ARG A 275 -5.56 -15.62 2.57
C ARG A 275 -6.99 -16.12 2.77
N GLU A 276 -7.98 -15.28 2.55
CA GLU A 276 -9.41 -15.61 2.64
C GLU A 276 -9.95 -16.35 1.39
N GLY A 277 -9.09 -16.64 0.41
CA GLY A 277 -9.50 -17.31 -0.83
C GLY A 277 -10.36 -16.43 -1.76
N ARG A 278 -10.40 -15.13 -1.53
CA ARG A 278 -11.18 -14.16 -2.32
C ARG A 278 -10.41 -13.58 -3.52
N VAL A 279 -9.16 -13.99 -3.72
CA VAL A 279 -8.37 -13.66 -4.91
C VAL A 279 -8.39 -14.84 -5.88
N ARG A 280 -8.99 -14.67 -7.05
CA ARG A 280 -9.23 -15.69 -8.04
C ARG A 280 -8.29 -15.57 -9.23
N HIS A 281 -7.79 -16.70 -9.74
CA HIS A 281 -6.93 -16.75 -10.91
C HIS A 281 -7.57 -16.10 -12.14
N GLY A 282 -6.75 -15.43 -12.94
CA GLY A 282 -7.15 -14.73 -14.15
C GLY A 282 -7.95 -13.45 -13.95
N ARG A 283 -8.32 -13.09 -12.70
CA ARG A 283 -9.13 -11.92 -12.40
C ARG A 283 -8.27 -10.69 -12.13
N HIS A 284 -8.88 -9.51 -12.31
CA HIS A 284 -8.22 -8.22 -12.14
C HIS A 284 -8.53 -7.58 -10.79
N TYR A 285 -7.52 -6.95 -10.21
CA TYR A 285 -7.55 -6.25 -8.93
C TYR A 285 -6.91 -4.86 -9.10
N LEU A 286 -7.46 -3.87 -8.45
CA LEU A 286 -6.92 -2.53 -8.45
C LEU A 286 -6.35 -2.20 -7.07
N LEU A 287 -5.02 -2.09 -6.95
CA LEU A 287 -4.41 -1.41 -5.83
C LEU A 287 -4.60 0.09 -6.01
N ALA A 288 -5.12 0.76 -5.00
CA ALA A 288 -5.54 2.14 -5.14
C ALA A 288 -5.25 2.95 -3.87
N ALA A 289 -4.54 4.06 -4.00
CA ALA A 289 -4.28 4.94 -2.88
C ALA A 289 -4.58 6.39 -3.26
N SER A 290 -5.18 7.13 -2.34
CA SER A 290 -5.49 8.55 -2.50
C SER A 290 -5.05 9.34 -1.29
N VAL A 291 -4.58 10.53 -1.58
CA VAL A 291 -4.38 11.63 -0.63
C VAL A 291 -4.95 12.90 -1.26
N PRO A 292 -5.21 13.99 -0.50
CA PRO A 292 -5.63 15.24 -1.10
C PRO A 292 -4.75 15.64 -2.28
N GLY A 293 -5.37 15.92 -3.43
CA GLY A 293 -4.70 16.31 -4.67
C GLY A 293 -3.94 15.21 -5.41
N SER A 294 -4.01 13.93 -4.98
CA SER A 294 -3.30 12.85 -5.67
C SER A 294 -4.00 11.50 -5.57
N ARG A 295 -3.96 10.75 -6.65
CA ARG A 295 -4.40 9.35 -6.72
C ARG A 295 -3.39 8.53 -7.51
N VAL A 296 -3.03 7.36 -6.98
CA VAL A 296 -2.23 6.36 -7.68
C VAL A 296 -3.02 5.05 -7.77
N GLY A 297 -2.99 4.40 -8.93
CA GLY A 297 -3.58 3.09 -9.17
C GLY A 297 -2.59 2.13 -9.83
N VAL A 298 -2.64 0.88 -9.42
CA VAL A 298 -1.86 -0.23 -10.00
C VAL A 298 -2.83 -1.34 -10.36
N LEU A 299 -2.94 -1.65 -11.64
CA LEU A 299 -3.79 -2.73 -12.12
C LEU A 299 -3.00 -4.05 -12.10
N LEU A 300 -3.51 -5.00 -11.35
CA LEU A 300 -2.97 -6.34 -11.24
C LEU A 300 -3.92 -7.35 -11.88
N GLN A 301 -3.35 -8.41 -12.48
CA GLN A 301 -4.08 -9.62 -12.82
C GLN A 301 -3.49 -10.79 -12.05
N ARG A 302 -4.31 -11.54 -11.31
CA ARG A 302 -3.86 -12.79 -10.69
C ARG A 302 -3.43 -13.75 -11.79
N THR A 303 -2.22 -14.25 -11.72
CA THR A 303 -1.70 -15.22 -12.70
C THR A 303 -2.68 -16.38 -12.88
N PRO A 304 -3.01 -16.80 -14.10
CA PRO A 304 -3.85 -17.97 -14.35
C PRO A 304 -3.29 -19.20 -13.62
N ALA A 305 -4.19 -20.08 -13.18
CA ALA A 305 -3.74 -21.39 -12.71
C ALA A 305 -3.02 -22.11 -13.86
N GLU A 306 -1.89 -22.73 -13.56
CA GLU A 306 -1.26 -23.61 -14.55
C GLU A 306 -2.29 -24.66 -14.97
N SER A 307 -2.58 -24.73 -16.27
CA SER A 307 -3.38 -25.81 -16.82
C SER A 307 -2.56 -27.09 -16.63
N GLY A 308 -2.92 -27.88 -15.60
CA GLY A 308 -2.31 -29.18 -15.36
C GLY A 308 -2.43 -30.03 -16.65
N HIS A 309 -1.29 -30.36 -17.16
CA HIS A 309 -1.16 -31.37 -18.25
C HIS A 309 -1.20 -32.76 -17.67
#